data_ac459a82471db3b527f92e0d47d588d1
#
_entry.id   ac459a82471db3b527f92e0d47d588d1
#
_cell.length_a   1.000
_cell.length_b   1.000
_cell.length_c   1.000
_cell.angle_alpha   90.00
_cell.angle_beta   90.00
_cell.angle_gamma   90.00
#
_symmetry.space_group_name_H-M   'P 1'
#
loop_
_entity.id
_entity.type
_entity.pdbx_description
1 polymer ?
#
loop_
_entity_poly.entity_id
_entity_poly.type
_entity_poly.pdbx_seq_one_letter_code
_entity_poly.pdbx_strand_id
1 'polypeptide(L)'
;LSQRQPGSAIKPLAVYAPALEYGLITPATVIDDSPYNNNGTNGAAWPVNSFGAYRGLTNVYTGLQNSVNTLAVKIMGDYITPQLSFDFLTQNLGFSTDHLVIRRESNGTVYSDIDIAPLALGGLTDGITTLEMAAAYASFPRGGVYIAPRTYTKVVADDGVTVLLDNEQESSIAMKDSTAWYINYMLRNAMINGTGTYARFDGMTMAGKTGTTSSRKDLYFAGYTPYY
;
A
#
# COMPACT_ATOMS: atom_id res chain seq x y z
N LEU A 1 -2.50 -16.26 9.99
CA LEU A 1 -3.28 -15.03 9.80
C LEU A 1 -4.05 -15.11 8.48
N SER A 2 -5.30 -14.61 8.46
CA SER A 2 -6.11 -14.63 7.26
C SER A 2 -5.59 -13.61 6.23
N GLN A 3 -5.47 -14.03 4.98
CA GLN A 3 -5.13 -13.17 3.85
C GLN A 3 -6.39 -12.57 3.26
N ARG A 4 -6.37 -11.27 2.96
CA ARG A 4 -7.47 -10.54 2.35
C ARG A 4 -6.93 -9.52 1.35
N GLN A 5 -7.73 -9.20 0.34
CA GLN A 5 -7.36 -8.18 -0.63
C GLN A 5 -7.41 -6.79 0.01
N PRO A 6 -6.31 -6.01 0.00
CA PRO A 6 -6.27 -4.70 0.65
C PRO A 6 -7.00 -3.61 -0.14
N GLY A 7 -7.33 -3.86 -1.41
CA GLY A 7 -7.84 -2.84 -2.30
C GLY A 7 -6.92 -1.61 -2.33
N SER A 8 -7.50 -0.42 -2.46
CA SER A 8 -6.73 0.84 -2.54
C SER A 8 -5.86 1.16 -1.32
N ALA A 9 -5.97 0.41 -0.21
CA ALA A 9 -5.05 0.59 0.92
C ALA A 9 -3.61 0.19 0.59
N ILE A 10 -3.37 -0.60 -0.46
CA ILE A 10 -2.00 -0.93 -0.90
C ILE A 10 -1.31 0.21 -1.64
N LYS A 11 -2.04 1.15 -2.24
CA LYS A 11 -1.50 2.21 -3.11
C LYS A 11 -0.32 2.99 -2.51
N PRO A 12 -0.36 3.45 -1.25
CA PRO A 12 0.78 4.13 -0.65
C PRO A 12 2.05 3.29 -0.63
N LEU A 13 1.93 1.97 -0.43
CA LEU A 13 3.05 1.03 -0.31
C LEU A 13 3.58 0.56 -1.65
N ALA A 14 2.67 0.16 -2.56
CA ALA A 14 3.04 -0.48 -3.83
C ALA A 14 3.24 0.52 -4.98
N VAL A 15 2.66 1.73 -4.91
CA VAL A 15 2.69 2.69 -6.02
C VAL A 15 3.44 3.95 -5.65
N TYR A 16 2.95 4.68 -4.65
CA TYR A 16 3.44 6.02 -4.36
C TYR A 16 4.80 6.01 -3.66
N ALA A 17 5.02 5.13 -2.69
CA ALA A 17 6.30 5.06 -1.97
C ALA A 17 7.46 4.69 -2.91
N PRO A 18 7.42 3.60 -3.71
CA PRO A 18 8.51 3.31 -4.63
C PRO A 18 8.70 4.42 -5.69
N ALA A 19 7.63 4.99 -6.25
CA ALA A 19 7.75 6.04 -7.25
C ALA A 19 8.43 7.32 -6.70
N LEU A 20 8.14 7.69 -5.45
CA LEU A 20 8.80 8.80 -4.74
C LEU A 20 10.24 8.44 -4.35
N GLU A 21 10.49 7.22 -3.87
CA GLU A 21 11.80 6.75 -3.41
C GLU A 21 12.84 6.79 -4.53
N TYR A 22 12.44 6.39 -5.73
CA TYR A 22 13.29 6.41 -6.90
C TYR A 22 13.29 7.77 -7.64
N GLY A 23 12.58 8.78 -7.10
CA GLY A 23 12.57 10.13 -7.67
C GLY A 23 11.82 10.25 -9.00
N LEU A 24 10.97 9.30 -9.33
CA LEU A 24 10.22 9.25 -10.60
C LEU A 24 9.02 10.18 -10.60
N ILE A 25 8.48 10.46 -9.42
CA ILE A 25 7.39 11.44 -9.21
C ILE A 25 7.67 12.30 -7.99
N THR A 26 6.92 13.38 -7.89
CA THR A 26 6.78 14.23 -6.70
C THR A 26 5.30 14.39 -6.36
N PRO A 27 4.92 14.88 -5.19
CA PRO A 27 3.52 15.21 -4.89
C PRO A 27 2.89 16.21 -5.88
N ALA A 28 3.72 17.07 -6.51
CA ALA A 28 3.29 18.06 -7.50
C ALA A 28 3.26 17.53 -8.95
N THR A 29 3.79 16.33 -9.20
CA THR A 29 3.75 15.71 -10.55
C THR A 29 2.30 15.59 -11.01
N VAL A 30 2.02 16.09 -12.21
CA VAL A 30 0.69 16.11 -12.82
C VAL A 30 0.57 14.96 -13.81
N ILE A 31 -0.49 14.17 -13.64
CA ILE A 31 -0.82 13.04 -14.51
C ILE A 31 -2.26 13.23 -14.98
N ASP A 32 -2.53 12.90 -16.24
CA ASP A 32 -3.88 12.97 -16.78
C ASP A 32 -4.75 11.84 -16.22
N ASP A 33 -5.78 12.20 -15.44
CA ASP A 33 -6.83 11.30 -14.98
C ASP A 33 -7.79 11.00 -16.13
N SER A 34 -7.35 10.14 -17.03
CA SER A 34 -8.09 9.57 -18.15
C SER A 34 -7.89 8.06 -18.20
N PRO A 35 -8.70 7.27 -18.90
CA PRO A 35 -8.50 5.83 -19.03
C PRO A 35 -7.09 5.47 -19.43
N TYR A 36 -6.52 4.43 -18.82
CA TYR A 36 -5.23 3.89 -19.20
C TYR A 36 -5.32 3.13 -20.55
N ASN A 37 -6.38 2.35 -20.68
CA ASN A 37 -6.71 1.63 -21.91
C ASN A 37 -8.23 1.31 -21.97
N ASN A 38 -8.64 0.58 -23.00
CA ASN A 38 -10.01 0.11 -23.19
C ASN A 38 -10.13 -1.42 -22.96
N ASN A 39 -9.33 -1.97 -22.04
CA ASN A 39 -9.30 -3.40 -21.72
C ASN A 39 -10.28 -3.77 -20.59
N GLY A 40 -11.17 -2.87 -20.19
CA GLY A 40 -12.24 -3.16 -19.24
C GLY A 40 -13.25 -4.17 -19.82
N THR A 41 -14.16 -4.64 -18.99
CA THR A 41 -15.20 -5.59 -19.41
C THR A 41 -15.97 -5.06 -20.63
N ASN A 42 -16.08 -5.87 -21.68
CA ASN A 42 -16.69 -5.52 -22.97
C ASN A 42 -16.00 -4.34 -23.70
N GLY A 43 -14.69 -4.17 -23.55
CA GLY A 43 -13.97 -3.08 -24.19
C GLY A 43 -14.20 -1.71 -23.56
N ALA A 44 -14.70 -1.67 -22.31
CA ALA A 44 -14.90 -0.42 -21.58
C ALA A 44 -13.56 0.22 -21.19
N ALA A 45 -13.60 1.52 -20.94
CA ALA A 45 -12.49 2.28 -20.40
C ALA A 45 -12.00 1.71 -19.05
N TRP A 46 -10.69 1.55 -18.88
CA TRP A 46 -10.07 1.01 -17.68
C TRP A 46 -8.85 1.84 -17.24
N PRO A 47 -8.61 1.97 -15.91
CA PRO A 47 -9.51 1.63 -14.82
C PRO A 47 -10.62 2.68 -14.66
N VAL A 48 -11.69 2.31 -13.99
CA VAL A 48 -12.74 3.24 -13.57
C VAL A 48 -12.43 3.77 -12.17
N ASN A 49 -12.55 5.08 -11.98
CA ASN A 49 -12.45 5.68 -10.65
C ASN A 49 -13.69 5.36 -9.80
N SER A 50 -13.53 5.23 -8.49
CA SER A 50 -14.65 4.90 -7.58
C SER A 50 -15.76 5.94 -7.56
N PHE A 51 -15.48 7.18 -7.94
CA PHE A 51 -16.45 8.27 -8.08
C PHE A 51 -17.05 8.38 -9.49
N GLY A 52 -16.75 7.43 -10.39
CA GLY A 52 -17.42 7.29 -11.70
C GLY A 52 -17.08 8.34 -12.75
N ALA A 53 -16.01 9.12 -12.58
CA ALA A 53 -15.62 10.19 -13.51
C ALA A 53 -14.08 10.25 -13.67
N TYR A 54 -13.65 10.95 -14.73
CA TYR A 54 -12.25 11.33 -14.97
C TYR A 54 -12.13 12.85 -14.86
N ARG A 55 -11.06 13.33 -14.24
CA ARG A 55 -10.88 14.75 -13.88
C ARG A 55 -9.85 15.48 -14.74
N GLY A 56 -9.18 14.75 -15.67
CA GLY A 56 -8.08 15.31 -16.46
C GLY A 56 -6.82 15.55 -15.62
N LEU A 57 -6.10 16.61 -15.91
CA LEU A 57 -4.82 16.92 -15.26
C LEU A 57 -4.96 17.00 -13.74
N THR A 58 -4.39 16.01 -13.04
CA THR A 58 -4.51 15.83 -11.60
C THR A 58 -3.12 15.57 -11.01
N ASN A 59 -2.73 16.31 -9.97
CA ASN A 59 -1.45 16.07 -9.32
C ASN A 59 -1.49 14.82 -8.41
N VAL A 60 -0.32 14.26 -8.15
CA VAL A 60 -0.13 13.06 -7.32
C VAL A 60 -0.71 13.25 -5.91
N TYR A 61 -0.56 14.42 -5.31
CA TYR A 61 -1.13 14.76 -4.00
C TYR A 61 -2.66 14.58 -3.97
N THR A 62 -3.36 15.16 -4.93
CA THR A 62 -4.82 15.03 -5.08
C THR A 62 -5.23 13.62 -5.48
N GLY A 63 -4.40 12.94 -6.28
CA GLY A 63 -4.59 11.56 -6.70
C GLY A 63 -4.64 10.60 -5.53
N LEU A 64 -3.70 10.70 -4.58
CA LEU A 64 -3.71 9.88 -3.37
C LEU A 64 -4.87 10.25 -2.43
N GLN A 65 -5.12 11.55 -2.24
CA GLN A 65 -6.23 12.08 -1.44
C GLN A 65 -7.57 11.45 -1.83
N ASN A 66 -7.87 11.40 -3.12
CA ASN A 66 -9.15 10.91 -3.65
C ASN A 66 -9.07 9.44 -4.09
N SER A 67 -7.95 8.76 -3.85
CA SER A 67 -7.76 7.36 -4.22
C SER A 67 -7.96 7.08 -5.72
N VAL A 68 -7.51 8.00 -6.59
CA VAL A 68 -7.71 7.94 -8.04
C VAL A 68 -7.05 6.69 -8.61
N ASN A 69 -7.85 5.85 -9.27
CA ASN A 69 -7.38 4.57 -9.81
C ASN A 69 -6.50 4.74 -11.04
N THR A 70 -6.86 5.65 -11.94
CA THR A 70 -6.11 5.93 -13.16
C THR A 70 -4.70 6.41 -12.87
N LEU A 71 -4.53 7.31 -11.88
CA LEU A 71 -3.20 7.77 -11.47
C LEU A 71 -2.34 6.62 -10.93
N ALA A 72 -2.92 5.78 -10.07
CA ALA A 72 -2.20 4.63 -9.53
C ALA A 72 -1.74 3.66 -10.63
N VAL A 73 -2.62 3.38 -11.60
CA VAL A 73 -2.33 2.51 -12.74
C VAL A 73 -1.26 3.13 -13.65
N LYS A 74 -1.37 4.42 -13.97
CA LYS A 74 -0.39 5.13 -14.81
C LYS A 74 0.97 5.23 -14.12
N ILE A 75 1.02 5.50 -12.82
CA ILE A 75 2.28 5.49 -12.08
C ILE A 75 2.91 4.08 -12.14
N MET A 76 2.12 3.04 -11.94
CA MET A 76 2.59 1.66 -12.01
C MET A 76 3.12 1.27 -13.39
N GLY A 77 2.43 1.65 -14.46
CA GLY A 77 2.76 1.24 -15.83
C GLY A 77 3.77 2.14 -16.54
N ASP A 78 3.72 3.46 -16.28
CA ASP A 78 4.47 4.44 -17.06
C ASP A 78 5.72 4.98 -16.32
N TYR A 79 5.74 4.94 -14.98
CA TYR A 79 6.84 5.50 -14.16
C TYR A 79 7.64 4.44 -13.43
N ILE A 80 6.98 3.45 -12.83
CA ILE A 80 7.62 2.28 -12.23
C ILE A 80 7.24 1.04 -13.03
N THR A 81 7.63 -0.13 -12.57
CA THR A 81 7.17 -1.39 -13.17
C THR A 81 6.50 -2.25 -12.09
N PRO A 82 5.63 -3.20 -12.43
CA PRO A 82 5.12 -4.17 -11.46
C PRO A 82 6.23 -4.92 -10.73
N GLN A 83 7.33 -5.26 -11.42
CA GLN A 83 8.48 -5.93 -10.79
C GLN A 83 9.14 -5.05 -9.74
N LEU A 84 9.41 -3.77 -10.04
CA LEU A 84 10.01 -2.84 -9.10
C LEU A 84 9.12 -2.62 -7.87
N SER A 85 7.80 -2.55 -8.07
CA SER A 85 6.84 -2.48 -6.97
C SER A 85 6.85 -3.74 -6.10
N PHE A 86 6.84 -4.91 -6.72
CA PHE A 86 6.92 -6.20 -6.04
C PHE A 86 8.21 -6.32 -5.21
N ASP A 87 9.35 -5.98 -5.81
CA ASP A 87 10.65 -6.00 -5.13
C ASP A 87 10.66 -5.03 -3.94
N PHE A 88 10.09 -3.83 -4.10
CA PHE A 88 9.97 -2.87 -3.01
C PHE A 88 9.11 -3.39 -1.86
N LEU A 89 7.99 -4.03 -2.14
CA LEU A 89 7.12 -4.62 -1.12
C LEU A 89 7.83 -5.75 -0.37
N THR A 90 8.51 -6.64 -1.10
CA THR A 90 9.10 -7.85 -0.50
C THR A 90 10.44 -7.59 0.17
N GLN A 91 11.32 -6.80 -0.45
CA GLN A 91 12.68 -6.57 0.05
C GLN A 91 12.75 -5.44 1.08
N ASN A 92 11.89 -4.41 0.95
CA ASN A 92 11.96 -3.24 1.81
C ASN A 92 10.88 -3.23 2.89
N LEU A 93 9.68 -3.75 2.60
CA LEU A 93 8.51 -3.67 3.49
C LEU A 93 8.08 -5.01 4.08
N GLY A 94 8.86 -6.08 3.87
CA GLY A 94 8.70 -7.36 4.53
C GLY A 94 7.44 -8.15 4.13
N PHE A 95 6.86 -7.88 2.95
CA PHE A 95 5.78 -8.71 2.43
C PHE A 95 6.29 -10.09 2.04
N SER A 96 5.57 -11.13 2.44
CA SER A 96 5.94 -12.50 2.14
C SER A 96 5.70 -12.86 0.66
N THR A 97 6.70 -13.47 0.04
CA THR A 97 6.56 -14.06 -1.30
C THR A 97 5.63 -15.28 -1.31
N ASP A 98 5.29 -15.84 -0.15
CA ASP A 98 4.27 -16.89 -0.03
C ASP A 98 2.84 -16.34 -0.17
N HIS A 99 2.66 -15.03 0.08
CA HIS A 99 1.38 -14.35 -0.01
C HIS A 99 1.17 -13.67 -1.36
N LEU A 100 2.24 -13.10 -1.93
CA LEU A 100 2.20 -12.47 -3.25
C LEU A 100 2.48 -13.53 -4.33
N VAL A 101 1.47 -13.83 -5.13
CA VAL A 101 1.56 -14.87 -6.17
C VAL A 101 2.44 -14.40 -7.32
N ILE A 102 3.64 -14.99 -7.45
CA ILE A 102 4.54 -14.70 -8.57
C ILE A 102 3.97 -15.30 -9.87
N ARG A 103 3.63 -16.60 -9.82
CA ARG A 103 2.98 -17.30 -10.92
C ARG A 103 2.25 -18.53 -10.39
N ARG A 104 0.97 -18.64 -10.69
CA ARG A 104 0.16 -19.82 -10.40
C ARG A 104 -0.75 -20.13 -11.60
N GLU A 105 -0.78 -21.36 -12.03
CA GLU A 105 -1.71 -21.83 -13.06
C GLU A 105 -2.82 -22.66 -12.43
N SER A 106 -4.07 -22.34 -12.77
CA SER A 106 -5.24 -23.07 -12.32
C SER A 106 -6.30 -23.05 -13.41
N ASN A 107 -6.79 -24.23 -13.80
CA ASN A 107 -7.83 -24.38 -14.83
C ASN A 107 -7.51 -23.65 -16.16
N GLY A 108 -6.24 -23.68 -16.59
CA GLY A 108 -5.78 -23.02 -17.81
C GLY A 108 -5.66 -21.50 -17.70
N THR A 109 -5.89 -20.92 -16.53
CA THR A 109 -5.68 -19.49 -16.25
C THR A 109 -4.40 -19.29 -15.46
N VAL A 110 -3.57 -18.35 -15.92
CA VAL A 110 -2.34 -17.96 -15.20
C VAL A 110 -2.66 -16.75 -14.33
N TYR A 111 -2.34 -16.86 -13.05
CA TYR A 111 -2.44 -15.79 -12.05
C TYR A 111 -1.04 -15.30 -11.71
N SER A 112 -0.90 -13.99 -11.60
CA SER A 112 0.31 -13.32 -11.11
C SER A 112 -0.07 -12.03 -10.42
N ASP A 113 0.54 -11.75 -9.28
CA ASP A 113 0.41 -10.46 -8.62
C ASP A 113 1.46 -9.45 -9.13
N ILE A 114 2.47 -9.92 -9.89
CA ILE A 114 3.44 -9.05 -10.57
C ILE A 114 2.78 -8.52 -11.86
N ASP A 115 1.75 -7.70 -11.68
CA ASP A 115 1.02 -7.06 -12.76
C ASP A 115 0.47 -5.70 -12.28
N ILE A 116 0.08 -4.85 -13.24
CA ILE A 116 -0.39 -3.50 -12.98
C ILE A 116 -1.63 -3.49 -12.09
N ALA A 117 -2.66 -4.28 -12.45
CA ALA A 117 -3.93 -4.25 -11.73
C ALA A 117 -3.83 -4.75 -10.28
N PRO A 118 -3.23 -5.92 -9.98
CA PRO A 118 -3.09 -6.40 -8.62
C PRO A 118 -2.34 -5.43 -7.72
N LEU A 119 -1.18 -4.92 -8.15
CA LEU A 119 -0.33 -4.06 -7.32
C LEU A 119 -0.84 -2.62 -7.24
N ALA A 120 -1.41 -2.06 -8.32
CA ALA A 120 -1.90 -0.69 -8.29
C ALA A 120 -3.26 -0.53 -7.62
N LEU A 121 -4.12 -1.55 -7.66
CA LEU A 121 -5.50 -1.47 -7.19
C LEU A 121 -5.80 -2.40 -6.01
N GLY A 122 -4.88 -3.30 -5.66
CA GLY A 122 -4.98 -4.20 -4.51
C GLY A 122 -5.89 -5.40 -4.71
N GLY A 123 -6.12 -5.79 -5.96
CA GLY A 123 -6.84 -7.01 -6.32
C GLY A 123 -5.91 -8.23 -6.34
N LEU A 124 -5.13 -8.43 -5.29
CA LEU A 124 -4.17 -9.53 -5.17
C LEU A 124 -4.87 -10.89 -5.20
N THR A 125 -4.19 -11.88 -5.75
CA THR A 125 -4.74 -13.22 -5.99
C THR A 125 -5.23 -13.88 -4.70
N ASP A 126 -4.37 -14.01 -3.70
CA ASP A 126 -4.72 -14.56 -2.38
C ASP A 126 -4.91 -13.47 -1.32
N GLY A 127 -4.39 -12.27 -1.59
CA GLY A 127 -4.36 -11.17 -0.65
C GLY A 127 -3.14 -11.23 0.27
N ILE A 128 -3.15 -10.37 1.27
CA ILE A 128 -2.09 -10.20 2.26
C ILE A 128 -2.68 -10.15 3.67
N THR A 129 -1.84 -10.35 4.68
CA THR A 129 -2.29 -10.31 6.08
C THR A 129 -2.39 -8.87 6.59
N THR A 130 -3.26 -8.66 7.58
CA THR A 130 -3.35 -7.37 8.29
C THR A 130 -2.07 -7.02 9.03
N LEU A 131 -1.29 -8.04 9.45
CA LEU A 131 -0.01 -7.84 10.11
C LEU A 131 1.03 -7.23 9.17
N GLU A 132 1.16 -7.76 7.94
CA GLU A 132 2.05 -7.19 6.92
C GLU A 132 1.68 -5.75 6.60
N MET A 133 0.38 -5.48 6.41
CA MET A 133 -0.10 -4.12 6.17
C MET A 133 0.23 -3.18 7.33
N ALA A 134 -0.01 -3.59 8.56
CA ALA A 134 0.27 -2.76 9.74
C ALA A 134 1.77 -2.48 9.89
N ALA A 135 2.62 -3.52 9.73
CA ALA A 135 4.07 -3.38 9.82
C ALA A 135 4.62 -2.45 8.73
N ALA A 136 4.16 -2.61 7.49
CA ALA A 136 4.57 -1.76 6.37
C ALA A 136 4.13 -0.30 6.56
N TYR A 137 2.88 -0.06 6.96
CA TYR A 137 2.39 1.29 7.24
C TYR A 137 3.13 1.97 8.39
N ALA A 138 3.54 1.22 9.40
CA ALA A 138 4.31 1.75 10.53
C ALA A 138 5.69 2.29 10.13
N SER A 139 6.22 1.95 8.94
CA SER A 139 7.46 2.53 8.43
C SER A 139 7.33 4.03 8.12
N PHE A 140 6.16 4.50 7.73
CA PHE A 140 5.96 5.90 7.39
C PHE A 140 6.16 6.86 8.60
N PRO A 141 5.50 6.68 9.77
CA PRO A 141 5.74 7.54 10.91
C PRO A 141 7.13 7.33 11.55
N ARG A 142 7.84 6.26 11.18
CA ARG A 142 9.21 5.98 11.66
C ARG A 142 10.30 6.52 10.74
N GLY A 143 10.00 7.49 9.88
CA GLY A 143 10.98 8.07 8.96
C GLY A 143 11.54 7.08 7.94
N GLY A 144 10.73 6.10 7.52
CA GLY A 144 11.11 5.09 6.53
C GLY A 144 11.77 3.83 7.12
N VAL A 145 11.81 3.69 8.44
CA VAL A 145 12.36 2.48 9.08
C VAL A 145 11.28 1.41 9.20
N TYR A 146 11.48 0.29 8.51
CA TYR A 146 10.68 -0.92 8.70
C TYR A 146 11.20 -1.69 9.90
N ILE A 147 10.28 -2.17 10.73
CA ILE A 147 10.58 -3.03 11.87
C ILE A 147 9.74 -4.30 11.75
N ALA A 148 10.40 -5.45 11.72
CA ALA A 148 9.73 -6.74 11.62
C ALA A 148 8.81 -6.97 12.83
N PRO A 149 7.55 -7.37 12.62
CA PRO A 149 6.64 -7.63 13.72
C PRO A 149 7.08 -8.86 14.52
N ARG A 150 6.91 -8.82 15.85
CA ARG A 150 7.19 -9.94 16.74
C ARG A 150 6.10 -10.09 17.79
N THR A 151 5.90 -11.30 18.28
CA THR A 151 4.87 -11.62 19.29
C THR A 151 5.42 -11.76 20.70
N TYR A 152 6.73 -11.89 20.84
CA TYR A 152 7.44 -11.94 22.13
C TYR A 152 8.80 -11.27 22.03
N THR A 153 9.36 -10.86 23.12
CA THR A 153 10.71 -10.27 23.20
C THR A 153 11.75 -11.31 23.58
N LYS A 154 11.46 -12.12 24.60
CA LYS A 154 12.31 -13.22 25.05
C LYS A 154 11.50 -14.28 25.77
N VAL A 155 12.04 -15.48 25.84
CA VAL A 155 11.53 -16.57 26.65
C VAL A 155 12.59 -16.89 27.70
N VAL A 156 12.17 -16.93 28.98
CA VAL A 156 13.03 -17.28 30.10
C VAL A 156 12.56 -18.59 30.70
N ALA A 157 13.49 -19.33 31.33
CA ALA A 157 13.20 -20.55 32.06
C ALA A 157 12.41 -20.24 33.37
N ASP A 158 11.96 -21.27 34.06
CA ASP A 158 11.20 -21.16 35.30
C ASP A 158 11.97 -20.45 36.44
N ASP A 159 13.30 -20.40 36.35
CA ASP A 159 14.17 -19.66 37.27
C ASP A 159 14.06 -18.13 37.11
N GLY A 160 13.38 -17.65 36.06
CA GLY A 160 13.18 -16.24 35.77
C GLY A 160 14.43 -15.48 35.31
N VAL A 161 15.56 -16.17 35.19
CA VAL A 161 16.87 -15.57 34.86
C VAL A 161 17.46 -16.14 33.57
N THR A 162 17.43 -17.45 33.41
CA THR A 162 18.00 -18.12 32.23
C THR A 162 17.21 -17.80 30.96
N VAL A 163 17.82 -17.10 30.01
CA VAL A 163 17.19 -16.79 28.73
C VAL A 163 17.27 -18.00 27.81
N LEU A 164 16.12 -18.57 27.46
CA LEU A 164 16.01 -19.70 26.53
C LEU A 164 15.98 -19.25 25.07
N LEU A 165 15.24 -18.15 24.78
CA LEU A 165 15.17 -17.54 23.47
C LEU A 165 15.23 -16.03 23.63
N ASP A 166 16.05 -15.38 22.85
CA ASP A 166 16.06 -13.93 22.69
C ASP A 166 15.56 -13.62 21.27
N ASN A 167 14.49 -12.83 21.17
CA ASN A 167 13.89 -12.44 19.90
C ASN A 167 14.16 -10.95 19.67
N GLU A 168 15.39 -10.64 19.32
CA GLU A 168 15.79 -9.29 18.95
C GLU A 168 14.99 -8.85 17.71
N GLN A 169 14.49 -7.63 17.76
CA GLN A 169 13.65 -7.10 16.70
C GLN A 169 14.52 -6.58 15.55
N GLU A 170 14.36 -7.18 14.37
CA GLU A 170 15.05 -6.76 13.17
C GLU A 170 14.44 -5.46 12.63
N SER A 171 15.30 -4.55 12.16
CA SER A 171 14.91 -3.31 11.52
C SER A 171 15.78 -3.02 10.30
N SER A 172 15.20 -2.37 9.30
CA SER A 172 15.88 -1.97 8.09
C SER A 172 15.38 -0.60 7.60
N ILE A 173 16.18 0.08 6.80
CA ILE A 173 15.74 1.29 6.11
C ILE A 173 14.97 0.85 4.86
N ALA A 174 13.65 1.01 4.91
CA ALA A 174 12.76 0.66 3.80
C ALA A 174 12.71 1.75 2.72
N MET A 175 12.81 3.02 3.15
CA MET A 175 12.79 4.19 2.27
C MET A 175 13.48 5.37 2.96
N LYS A 176 13.80 6.40 2.19
CA LYS A 176 14.34 7.67 2.72
C LYS A 176 13.34 8.35 3.64
N ASP A 177 13.84 9.07 4.64
CA ASP A 177 13.01 9.90 5.52
C ASP A 177 12.14 10.89 4.73
N SER A 178 12.70 11.51 3.68
CA SER A 178 11.96 12.40 2.79
C SER A 178 10.79 11.70 2.07
N THR A 179 10.95 10.45 1.64
CA THR A 179 9.88 9.66 1.02
C THR A 179 8.78 9.38 2.03
N ALA A 180 9.16 8.92 3.22
CA ALA A 180 8.22 8.69 4.33
C ALA A 180 7.47 9.97 4.70
N TRP A 181 8.16 11.11 4.74
CA TRP A 181 7.56 12.42 5.01
C TRP A 181 6.52 12.80 3.96
N TYR A 182 6.82 12.64 2.66
CA TYR A 182 5.85 12.92 1.60
C TYR A 182 4.62 12.02 1.69
N ILE A 183 4.80 10.74 1.96
CA ILE A 183 3.67 9.81 2.16
C ILE A 183 2.83 10.23 3.37
N ASN A 184 3.45 10.53 4.52
CA ASN A 184 2.76 11.05 5.71
C ASN A 184 1.92 12.29 5.39
N TYR A 185 2.52 13.25 4.68
CA TYR A 185 1.87 14.50 4.29
C TYR A 185 0.62 14.24 3.43
N MET A 186 0.73 13.36 2.43
CA MET A 186 -0.38 13.00 1.55
C MET A 186 -1.45 12.17 2.26
N LEU A 187 -1.07 11.23 3.15
CA LEU A 187 -2.01 10.43 3.92
C LEU A 187 -2.77 11.25 4.97
N ARG A 188 -2.12 12.24 5.59
CA ARG A 188 -2.82 13.22 6.43
C ARG A 188 -3.88 13.97 5.64
N ASN A 189 -3.55 14.41 4.44
CA ASN A 189 -4.52 15.10 3.58
C ASN A 189 -5.69 14.18 3.18
N ALA A 190 -5.43 12.91 2.92
CA ALA A 190 -6.49 11.93 2.64
C ALA A 190 -7.47 11.78 3.83
N MET A 191 -6.99 11.95 5.07
CA MET A 191 -7.84 11.98 6.27
C MET A 191 -8.60 13.28 6.43
N ILE A 192 -8.03 14.42 6.02
CA ILE A 192 -8.65 15.74 6.23
C ILE A 192 -9.64 16.09 5.12
N ASN A 193 -9.27 15.84 3.86
CA ASN A 193 -9.98 16.33 2.69
C ASN A 193 -10.36 15.22 1.70
N GLY A 194 -10.04 13.96 1.99
CA GLY A 194 -10.18 12.83 1.07
C GLY A 194 -11.07 11.70 1.57
N THR A 195 -10.75 10.50 1.13
CA THR A 195 -11.56 9.30 1.37
C THR A 195 -11.58 8.82 2.82
N GLY A 196 -10.67 9.33 3.67
CA GLY A 196 -10.51 8.93 5.07
C GLY A 196 -11.29 9.78 6.08
N THR A 197 -12.04 10.81 5.64
CA THR A 197 -12.68 11.79 6.52
C THR A 197 -13.59 11.18 7.59
N TYR A 198 -14.29 10.10 7.28
CA TYR A 198 -15.18 9.41 8.22
C TYR A 198 -14.46 8.60 9.30
N ALA A 199 -13.17 8.31 9.13
CA ALA A 199 -12.37 7.58 10.13
C ALA A 199 -11.70 8.53 11.14
N ARG A 200 -11.85 9.85 10.98
CA ARG A 200 -11.30 10.85 11.89
C ARG A 200 -12.08 10.93 13.20
N PHE A 201 -11.36 11.26 14.25
CA PHE A 201 -11.93 11.69 15.53
C PHE A 201 -11.19 12.92 16.04
N ASP A 202 -11.87 13.69 16.86
CA ASP A 202 -11.35 14.98 17.35
C ASP A 202 -10.16 14.80 18.30
N GLY A 203 -9.27 15.80 18.29
CA GLY A 203 -8.12 15.85 19.20
C GLY A 203 -6.92 15.00 18.79
N MET A 204 -6.99 14.28 17.65
CA MET A 204 -5.90 13.43 17.17
C MET A 204 -5.53 13.70 15.73
N THR A 205 -4.24 13.89 15.48
CA THR A 205 -3.70 13.88 14.12
C THR A 205 -3.61 12.44 13.61
N MET A 206 -4.15 12.20 12.43
CA MET A 206 -4.17 10.86 11.82
C MET A 206 -3.66 10.93 10.39
N ALA A 207 -3.00 9.87 9.98
CA ALA A 207 -2.68 9.58 8.59
C ALA A 207 -3.20 8.19 8.23
N GLY A 208 -3.74 7.99 7.05
CA GLY A 208 -4.31 6.70 6.69
C GLY A 208 -4.91 6.66 5.30
N LYS A 209 -5.26 5.45 4.90
CA LYS A 209 -5.83 5.15 3.59
C LYS A 209 -6.95 4.11 3.70
N THR A 210 -8.06 4.41 3.08
CA THR A 210 -9.15 3.46 2.87
C THR A 210 -8.85 2.51 1.72
N GLY A 211 -9.34 1.29 1.83
CA GLY A 211 -9.35 0.30 0.76
C GLY A 211 -10.74 -0.31 0.62
N THR A 212 -11.17 -0.52 -0.61
CA THR A 212 -12.41 -1.21 -0.93
C THR A 212 -12.15 -2.12 -2.11
N THR A 213 -12.52 -3.38 -1.98
CA THR A 213 -12.40 -4.36 -3.08
C THR A 213 -13.66 -4.37 -3.94
N SER A 214 -13.54 -4.99 -5.13
CA SER A 214 -14.67 -5.23 -6.01
C SER A 214 -15.79 -5.95 -5.26
N SER A 215 -17.04 -5.55 -5.52
CA SER A 215 -18.23 -6.08 -4.83
C SER A 215 -18.27 -5.79 -3.32
N ARG A 216 -17.41 -4.91 -2.80
CA ARG A 216 -17.34 -4.51 -1.37
C ARG A 216 -17.20 -5.69 -0.40
N LYS A 217 -16.51 -6.76 -0.82
CA LYS A 217 -16.26 -7.93 0.04
C LYS A 217 -15.29 -7.60 1.17
N ASP A 218 -14.32 -6.75 0.91
CA ASP A 218 -13.36 -6.28 1.89
C ASP A 218 -13.41 -4.76 1.97
N LEU A 219 -13.54 -4.25 3.19
CA LEU A 219 -13.44 -2.85 3.54
C LEU A 219 -12.22 -2.70 4.44
N TYR A 220 -11.22 -1.97 3.96
CA TYR A 220 -9.95 -1.80 4.63
C TYR A 220 -9.77 -0.35 5.08
N PHE A 221 -9.18 -0.19 6.24
CA PHE A 221 -8.55 1.06 6.65
C PHE A 221 -7.19 0.74 7.27
N ALA A 222 -6.15 1.30 6.70
CA ALA A 222 -4.81 1.27 7.26
C ALA A 222 -4.42 2.69 7.64
N GLY A 223 -4.10 2.91 8.89
CA GLY A 223 -3.81 4.24 9.41
C GLY A 223 -3.02 4.19 10.69
N TYR A 224 -2.51 5.33 11.08
CA TYR A 224 -1.72 5.52 12.29
C TYR A 224 -1.91 6.93 12.86
N THR A 225 -1.53 7.08 14.11
CA THR A 225 -1.45 8.34 14.85
C THR A 225 0.00 8.57 15.28
N PRO A 226 0.35 9.70 15.91
CA PRO A 226 1.68 9.87 16.52
C PRO A 226 2.03 8.86 17.62
N TYR A 227 1.04 8.12 18.13
CA TYR A 227 1.19 7.21 19.26
C TYR A 227 0.97 5.73 18.90
N TYR A 228 0.22 5.47 17.84
CA TYR A 228 -0.21 4.11 17.43
C TYR A 228 -0.17 3.98 15.92
#